data_e3fa731ef10409600f7c708b302f9926
#
_entry.id   e3fa731ef10409600f7c708b302f9926
#
_cell.length_a   1.000
_cell.length_b   1.000
_cell.length_c   1.000
_cell.angle_alpha   90.00
_cell.angle_beta   90.00
_cell.angle_gamma   90.00
#
_symmetry.space_group_name_H-M   'P 1'
#
loop_
_entity.id
_entity.type
_entity.pdbx_description
1 polymer ?
#
loop_
_entity_poly.entity_id
_entity_poly.type
_entity_poly.pdbx_seq_one_letter_code
_entity_poly.pdbx_strand_id
1 'polypeptide(L)'
;MDSQIFKNLKAKQIQNFYHAYKIKISQKELQKLNLKPLGSCIKFEDFTRKIRNKEVLKTVNEFLIVLSKKTNVDIKLNSRILLSGYLVNFYADQLLDDEKNRHPVDKSFLEWSNKMVELIEDSLIENIIQAKKLSIYLNNYKNIFEQWKIMDKNKTIERIIISYHNRSEHLEVINNDKKLDESQKKEMIKELENQREKLIYDIMLIDPNFNVEYLKKNYKEIYNELKKNWTQILQQTGNTMKKAYYDMISQELSDGNMKPIYDLFVEIYKRILLITPEKRRESLAEKLNPNKISVFLSDLDWNEELLKHINMLADIILMFSAPIDDESNKKWKEELKYINKYDFNKKLPQVLIQIEERLDQIYRLIIMANQKDSKK
;
A
#
# COMPACT_ATOMS: atom_id res chain seq x y z
N MET A 1 -61.16 -30.42 -5.11
CA MET A 1 -60.14 -29.35 -5.00
C MET A 1 -59.05 -29.69 -4.00
N ASP A 2 -59.34 -30.32 -2.88
CA ASP A 2 -58.43 -30.60 -1.79
C ASP A 2 -57.30 -31.62 -2.08
N SER A 3 -57.58 -32.65 -2.93
CA SER A 3 -56.62 -33.69 -3.29
C SER A 3 -55.41 -33.15 -4.09
N GLN A 4 -55.63 -32.12 -4.95
CA GLN A 4 -54.56 -31.56 -5.78
C GLN A 4 -53.67 -30.62 -4.95
N ILE A 5 -54.27 -29.87 -4.03
CA ILE A 5 -53.53 -28.98 -3.08
C ILE A 5 -52.65 -29.84 -2.18
N PHE A 6 -53.16 -30.95 -1.66
CA PHE A 6 -52.41 -31.86 -0.80
C PHE A 6 -51.24 -32.54 -1.54
N LYS A 7 -51.44 -32.95 -2.79
CA LYS A 7 -50.38 -33.51 -3.66
C LYS A 7 -49.28 -32.46 -3.91
N ASN A 8 -49.65 -31.22 -4.20
CA ASN A 8 -48.71 -30.15 -4.42
C ASN A 8 -47.91 -29.78 -3.13
N LEU A 9 -48.54 -29.82 -1.97
CA LEU A 9 -47.87 -29.61 -0.67
C LEU A 9 -46.85 -30.72 -0.35
N LYS A 10 -47.25 -32.01 -0.57
CA LYS A 10 -46.32 -33.14 -0.41
C LYS A 10 -45.13 -33.07 -1.40
N ALA A 11 -45.41 -32.77 -2.66
CA ALA A 11 -44.37 -32.61 -3.68
C ALA A 11 -43.36 -31.48 -3.26
N LYS A 12 -43.86 -30.38 -2.77
CA LYS A 12 -43.04 -29.28 -2.28
C LYS A 12 -42.20 -29.65 -1.03
N GLN A 13 -42.77 -30.44 -0.11
CA GLN A 13 -42.05 -30.96 1.06
C GLN A 13 -40.91 -31.91 0.64
N ILE A 14 -41.18 -32.83 -0.28
CA ILE A 14 -40.18 -33.78 -0.84
C ILE A 14 -39.05 -32.97 -1.53
N GLN A 15 -39.42 -31.98 -2.33
CA GLN A 15 -38.45 -31.12 -3.04
C GLN A 15 -37.58 -30.35 -2.04
N ASN A 16 -38.15 -29.79 -0.98
CA ASN A 16 -37.42 -29.09 0.05
C ASN A 16 -36.46 -30.03 0.82
N PHE A 17 -36.90 -31.24 1.15
CA PHE A 17 -36.06 -32.25 1.79
C PHE A 17 -34.90 -32.68 0.89
N TYR A 18 -35.17 -32.93 -0.41
CA TYR A 18 -34.13 -33.26 -1.38
C TYR A 18 -33.11 -32.16 -1.55
N HIS A 19 -33.54 -30.89 -1.57
CA HIS A 19 -32.61 -29.75 -1.64
C HIS A 19 -31.77 -29.63 -0.36
N ALA A 20 -32.37 -29.83 0.82
CA ALA A 20 -31.64 -29.80 2.08
C ALA A 20 -30.60 -30.94 2.17
N TYR A 21 -30.96 -32.13 1.68
CA TYR A 21 -30.06 -33.29 1.60
C TYR A 21 -28.87 -33.02 0.65
N LYS A 22 -29.14 -32.49 -0.56
CA LYS A 22 -28.07 -32.12 -1.50
C LYS A 22 -27.11 -31.08 -0.96
N ILE A 23 -27.61 -30.10 -0.21
CA ILE A 23 -26.77 -29.11 0.45
C ILE A 23 -25.82 -29.77 1.45
N LYS A 24 -26.34 -30.66 2.32
CA LYS A 24 -25.49 -31.37 3.28
C LYS A 24 -24.41 -32.21 2.62
N ILE A 25 -24.71 -32.85 1.49
CA ILE A 25 -23.69 -33.58 0.72
C ILE A 25 -22.64 -32.61 0.18
N SER A 26 -23.06 -31.53 -0.51
CA SER A 26 -22.13 -30.57 -1.10
C SER A 26 -21.25 -29.86 -0.04
N GLN A 27 -21.79 -29.60 1.17
CA GLN A 27 -21.00 -29.11 2.30
C GLN A 27 -19.94 -30.12 2.73
N LYS A 28 -20.29 -31.39 2.90
CA LYS A 28 -19.33 -32.44 3.27
C LYS A 28 -18.22 -32.59 2.23
N GLU A 29 -18.56 -32.53 0.94
CA GLU A 29 -17.54 -32.57 -0.12
C GLU A 29 -16.65 -31.34 -0.12
N LEU A 30 -17.22 -30.15 0.10
CA LEU A 30 -16.44 -28.91 0.24
C LEU A 30 -15.51 -28.96 1.48
N GLN A 31 -16.00 -29.49 2.60
CA GLN A 31 -15.22 -29.67 3.84
C GLN A 31 -14.01 -30.62 3.63
N LYS A 32 -14.18 -31.69 2.84
CA LYS A 32 -13.08 -32.60 2.49
C LYS A 32 -11.95 -31.94 1.72
N LEU A 33 -12.24 -30.85 0.99
CA LEU A 33 -11.21 -30.10 0.27
C LEU A 33 -10.21 -29.43 1.21
N ASN A 34 -10.58 -29.19 2.47
CA ASN A 34 -9.76 -28.51 3.45
C ASN A 34 -9.08 -27.27 2.86
N LEU A 35 -9.92 -26.29 2.45
CA LEU A 35 -9.44 -25.06 1.80
C LEU A 35 -8.75 -24.12 2.77
N LYS A 36 -9.08 -24.20 4.07
CA LYS A 36 -8.38 -23.45 5.11
C LYS A 36 -6.98 -24.04 5.25
N PRO A 37 -5.91 -23.27 5.00
CA PRO A 37 -4.57 -23.78 5.24
C PRO A 37 -4.41 -24.12 6.72
N LEU A 38 -3.99 -25.33 7.02
CA LEU A 38 -3.66 -25.73 8.38
C LEU A 38 -2.35 -25.08 8.81
N GLY A 39 -2.46 -23.85 9.34
CA GLY A 39 -1.31 -23.08 9.83
C GLY A 39 -0.48 -22.41 8.74
N SER A 40 0.50 -21.62 9.15
CA SER A 40 1.41 -20.80 8.33
C SER A 40 2.39 -21.56 7.41
N CYS A 41 2.17 -22.85 7.16
CA CYS A 41 3.14 -23.74 6.51
C CYS A 41 2.90 -24.03 5.04
N ILE A 42 1.74 -23.67 4.46
CA ILE A 42 1.48 -23.92 3.04
C ILE A 42 2.02 -22.73 2.24
N LYS A 43 2.92 -22.99 1.27
CA LYS A 43 3.42 -21.95 0.37
C LYS A 43 2.32 -21.47 -0.58
N PHE A 44 2.37 -20.21 -0.96
CA PHE A 44 1.46 -19.58 -1.91
C PHE A 44 1.30 -20.38 -3.21
N GLU A 45 2.42 -20.85 -3.77
CA GLU A 45 2.44 -21.62 -5.01
C GLU A 45 1.70 -22.96 -4.87
N ASP A 46 1.86 -23.65 -3.74
CA ASP A 46 1.22 -24.94 -3.50
C ASP A 46 -0.28 -24.77 -3.27
N PHE A 47 -0.69 -23.71 -2.55
CA PHE A 47 -2.10 -23.37 -2.40
C PHE A 47 -2.73 -22.99 -3.75
N THR A 48 -2.04 -22.17 -4.54
CA THR A 48 -2.47 -21.77 -5.89
C THR A 48 -2.64 -22.99 -6.79
N ARG A 49 -1.72 -23.95 -6.72
CA ARG A 49 -1.81 -25.24 -7.45
C ARG A 49 -3.03 -26.05 -6.98
N LYS A 50 -3.28 -26.11 -5.68
CA LYS A 50 -4.43 -26.81 -5.09
C LYS A 50 -5.75 -26.24 -5.58
N ILE A 51 -5.96 -24.92 -5.53
CA ILE A 51 -7.22 -24.29 -5.94
C ILE A 51 -7.46 -24.32 -7.46
N ARG A 52 -6.42 -24.54 -8.28
CA ARG A 52 -6.52 -24.73 -9.73
C ARG A 52 -6.84 -26.16 -10.13
N ASN A 53 -6.86 -27.09 -9.19
CA ASN A 53 -7.17 -28.50 -9.47
C ASN A 53 -8.62 -28.64 -9.98
N LYS A 54 -8.81 -29.46 -11.03
CA LYS A 54 -10.12 -29.67 -11.68
C LYS A 54 -11.17 -30.21 -10.71
N GLU A 55 -10.80 -31.10 -9.79
CA GLU A 55 -11.72 -31.66 -8.79
C GLU A 55 -12.16 -30.60 -7.79
N VAL A 56 -11.23 -29.75 -7.31
CA VAL A 56 -11.56 -28.64 -6.43
C VAL A 56 -12.52 -27.69 -7.11
N LEU A 57 -12.22 -27.28 -8.34
CA LEU A 57 -13.09 -26.40 -9.12
C LEU A 57 -14.49 -27.01 -9.34
N LYS A 58 -14.57 -28.30 -9.63
CA LYS A 58 -15.83 -29.01 -9.81
C LYS A 58 -16.66 -29.05 -8.52
N THR A 59 -16.05 -29.45 -7.40
CA THR A 59 -16.72 -29.53 -6.09
C THR A 59 -17.26 -28.16 -5.66
N VAL A 60 -16.46 -27.10 -5.79
CA VAL A 60 -16.89 -25.71 -5.48
C VAL A 60 -18.03 -25.28 -6.40
N ASN A 61 -17.98 -25.62 -7.68
CA ASN A 61 -19.06 -25.30 -8.63
C ASN A 61 -20.37 -26.02 -8.29
N GLU A 62 -20.30 -27.29 -7.92
CA GLU A 62 -21.48 -28.05 -7.47
C GLU A 62 -22.10 -27.46 -6.21
N PHE A 63 -21.28 -27.03 -5.25
CA PHE A 63 -21.75 -26.31 -4.06
C PHE A 63 -22.48 -25.01 -4.42
N LEU A 64 -21.92 -24.18 -5.33
CA LEU A 64 -22.54 -22.94 -5.77
C LEU A 64 -23.87 -23.16 -6.50
N ILE A 65 -23.95 -24.19 -7.34
CA ILE A 65 -25.19 -24.55 -8.05
C ILE A 65 -26.29 -24.95 -7.05
N VAL A 66 -25.95 -25.77 -6.04
CA VAL A 66 -26.90 -26.21 -5.00
C VAL A 66 -27.36 -25.03 -4.15
N LEU A 67 -26.44 -24.11 -3.82
CA LEU A 67 -26.74 -22.88 -3.08
C LEU A 67 -27.67 -21.95 -3.87
N SER A 68 -27.40 -21.72 -5.16
CA SER A 68 -28.22 -20.90 -6.06
C SER A 68 -29.66 -21.40 -6.14
N LYS A 69 -29.85 -22.71 -6.32
CA LYS A 69 -31.17 -23.32 -6.34
C LYS A 69 -31.97 -23.15 -5.04
N LYS A 70 -31.30 -23.12 -3.88
CA LYS A 70 -31.97 -22.91 -2.59
C LYS A 70 -32.38 -21.47 -2.37
N THR A 71 -31.58 -20.52 -2.81
CA THR A 71 -31.80 -19.10 -2.52
C THR A 71 -32.72 -18.42 -3.51
N ASN A 72 -33.02 -19.07 -4.65
CA ASN A 72 -33.65 -18.44 -5.81
C ASN A 72 -32.93 -17.16 -6.28
N VAL A 73 -31.68 -17.02 -5.89
CA VAL A 73 -30.80 -15.91 -6.27
C VAL A 73 -29.88 -16.44 -7.38
N ASP A 74 -29.84 -15.74 -8.48
CA ASP A 74 -28.87 -16.03 -9.54
C ASP A 74 -27.45 -15.70 -9.03
N ILE A 75 -26.80 -16.70 -8.44
CA ILE A 75 -25.42 -16.59 -7.99
C ILE A 75 -24.54 -16.71 -9.23
N LYS A 76 -24.33 -15.60 -9.92
CA LYS A 76 -23.41 -15.50 -11.07
C LYS A 76 -21.95 -15.57 -10.65
N LEU A 77 -21.65 -16.46 -9.71
CA LEU A 77 -20.30 -16.69 -9.24
C LEU A 77 -19.78 -17.99 -9.81
N ASN A 78 -18.60 -17.96 -10.38
CA ASN A 78 -17.91 -19.20 -10.74
C ASN A 78 -16.97 -19.64 -9.59
N SER A 79 -16.60 -20.92 -9.59
CA SER A 79 -15.71 -21.50 -8.59
C SER A 79 -14.38 -20.76 -8.44
N ARG A 80 -13.85 -20.18 -9.52
CA ARG A 80 -12.58 -19.44 -9.50
C ARG A 80 -12.68 -18.15 -8.68
N ILE A 81 -13.81 -17.42 -8.79
CA ILE A 81 -14.04 -16.19 -8.01
C ILE A 81 -14.16 -16.53 -6.52
N LEU A 82 -14.89 -17.58 -6.15
CA LEU A 82 -14.96 -18.00 -4.74
C LEU A 82 -13.59 -18.40 -4.21
N LEU A 83 -12.84 -19.20 -4.95
CA LEU A 83 -11.51 -19.66 -4.56
C LEU A 83 -10.47 -18.51 -4.50
N SER A 84 -10.64 -17.45 -5.31
CA SER A 84 -9.83 -16.25 -5.18
C SER A 84 -10.03 -15.55 -3.83
N GLY A 85 -11.23 -15.64 -3.24
CA GLY A 85 -11.49 -15.15 -1.89
C GLY A 85 -10.63 -15.85 -0.83
N TYR A 86 -10.52 -17.16 -0.92
CA TYR A 86 -9.61 -17.90 -0.04
C TYR A 86 -8.15 -17.47 -0.24
N LEU A 87 -7.73 -17.28 -1.50
CA LEU A 87 -6.38 -16.83 -1.80
C LEU A 87 -6.09 -15.45 -1.19
N VAL A 88 -7.01 -14.50 -1.35
CA VAL A 88 -6.87 -13.15 -0.79
C VAL A 88 -6.91 -13.17 0.73
N ASN A 89 -7.79 -13.98 1.33
CA ASN A 89 -7.90 -14.10 2.79
C ASN A 89 -6.59 -14.57 3.44
N PHE A 90 -5.92 -15.56 2.85
CA PHE A 90 -4.74 -16.17 3.46
C PHE A 90 -3.40 -15.61 2.99
N TYR A 91 -3.37 -14.93 1.85
CA TYR A 91 -2.14 -14.43 1.23
C TYR A 91 -2.26 -12.96 0.80
N ALA A 92 -2.98 -12.16 1.61
CA ALA A 92 -3.20 -10.75 1.33
C ALA A 92 -1.90 -9.98 1.08
N ASP A 93 -0.87 -10.25 1.87
CA ASP A 93 0.42 -9.54 1.79
C ASP A 93 1.24 -9.88 0.53
N GLN A 94 0.87 -10.96 -0.18
CA GLN A 94 1.50 -11.33 -1.45
C GLN A 94 0.72 -10.85 -2.67
N LEU A 95 -0.56 -10.51 -2.49
CA LEU A 95 -1.49 -10.18 -3.56
C LEU A 95 -1.87 -8.70 -3.61
N LEU A 96 -1.84 -8.05 -2.46
CA LEU A 96 -2.27 -6.67 -2.30
C LEU A 96 -1.07 -5.80 -1.91
N ASP A 97 -1.18 -4.51 -2.11
CA ASP A 97 -0.18 -3.56 -1.65
C ASP A 97 -0.03 -3.62 -0.11
N ASP A 98 1.10 -3.16 0.40
CA ASP A 98 1.39 -3.09 1.84
C ASP A 98 0.23 -2.47 2.62
N GLU A 99 -0.04 -2.98 3.81
CA GLU A 99 -1.20 -2.60 4.62
C GLU A 99 -1.35 -1.08 4.80
N LYS A 100 -0.23 -0.38 4.98
CA LYS A 100 -0.19 1.08 5.14
C LYS A 100 -0.58 1.84 3.86
N ASN A 101 -0.31 1.26 2.69
CA ASN A 101 -0.48 1.88 1.37
C ASN A 101 -1.65 1.29 0.58
N ARG A 102 -2.43 0.40 1.17
CA ARG A 102 -3.55 -0.26 0.51
C ARG A 102 -4.56 0.74 -0.03
N HIS A 103 -4.81 0.66 -1.33
CA HIS A 103 -5.88 1.40 -1.98
C HIS A 103 -7.25 1.02 -1.35
N PRO A 104 -8.23 1.95 -1.28
CA PRO A 104 -9.57 1.65 -0.74
C PRO A 104 -10.22 0.40 -1.35
N VAL A 105 -10.02 0.14 -2.65
CA VAL A 105 -10.50 -1.08 -3.33
C VAL A 105 -9.82 -2.33 -2.77
N ASP A 106 -8.51 -2.30 -2.50
CA ASP A 106 -7.79 -3.44 -1.89
C ASP A 106 -8.30 -3.74 -0.47
N LYS A 107 -8.57 -2.69 0.32
CA LYS A 107 -9.15 -2.83 1.67
C LYS A 107 -10.54 -3.47 1.63
N SER A 108 -11.41 -2.96 0.75
CA SER A 108 -12.75 -3.53 0.56
C SER A 108 -12.70 -4.95 0.01
N PHE A 109 -11.77 -5.24 -0.88
CA PHE A 109 -11.57 -6.57 -1.45
C PHE A 109 -11.16 -7.58 -0.37
N LEU A 110 -10.22 -7.23 0.50
CA LEU A 110 -9.83 -8.05 1.63
C LEU A 110 -10.98 -8.23 2.63
N GLU A 111 -11.68 -7.16 2.98
CA GLU A 111 -12.79 -7.18 3.93
C GLU A 111 -13.92 -8.13 3.46
N TRP A 112 -14.36 -8.02 2.20
CA TRP A 112 -15.39 -8.91 1.66
C TRP A 112 -14.91 -10.34 1.47
N SER A 113 -13.61 -10.53 1.19
CA SER A 113 -12.97 -11.85 1.17
C SER A 113 -13.07 -12.51 2.53
N ASN A 114 -12.67 -11.81 3.60
CA ASN A 114 -12.70 -12.30 4.97
C ASN A 114 -14.14 -12.67 5.38
N LYS A 115 -15.10 -11.75 5.21
CA LYS A 115 -16.52 -11.98 5.55
C LYS A 115 -17.11 -13.18 4.82
N MET A 116 -16.75 -13.36 3.53
CA MET A 116 -17.22 -14.50 2.74
C MET A 116 -16.62 -15.81 3.21
N VAL A 117 -15.31 -15.86 3.39
CA VAL A 117 -14.60 -17.08 3.80
C VAL A 117 -15.01 -17.49 5.21
N GLU A 118 -15.06 -16.57 6.18
CA GLU A 118 -15.55 -16.84 7.54
C GLU A 118 -16.95 -17.44 7.53
N LEU A 119 -17.89 -16.85 6.80
CA LEU A 119 -19.25 -17.36 6.74
C LEU A 119 -19.34 -18.76 6.11
N ILE A 120 -18.49 -19.08 5.13
CA ILE A 120 -18.40 -20.42 4.53
C ILE A 120 -17.85 -21.40 5.58
N GLU A 121 -16.72 -21.08 6.21
CA GLU A 121 -16.08 -21.95 7.20
C GLU A 121 -16.98 -22.20 8.41
N ASP A 122 -17.62 -21.18 8.95
CA ASP A 122 -18.61 -21.33 10.04
C ASP A 122 -19.77 -22.25 9.61
N SER A 123 -20.28 -22.04 8.40
CA SER A 123 -21.33 -22.90 7.83
C SER A 123 -20.90 -24.35 7.69
N LEU A 124 -19.63 -24.62 7.42
CA LEU A 124 -19.08 -25.98 7.32
C LEU A 124 -18.93 -26.63 8.70
N ILE A 125 -18.53 -25.84 9.72
CA ILE A 125 -18.38 -26.32 11.11
C ILE A 125 -19.75 -26.61 11.72
N GLU A 126 -20.67 -25.67 11.62
CA GLU A 126 -22.01 -25.76 12.22
C GLU A 126 -22.97 -26.67 11.44
N ASN A 127 -22.60 -27.10 10.24
CA ASN A 127 -23.48 -27.81 9.27
C ASN A 127 -24.79 -27.03 8.95
N ILE A 128 -24.78 -25.71 9.13
CA ILE A 128 -25.92 -24.81 8.89
C ILE A 128 -25.51 -23.75 7.89
N ILE A 129 -26.14 -23.73 6.71
CA ILE A 129 -25.89 -22.66 5.73
C ILE A 129 -26.91 -21.54 5.90
N GLN A 130 -26.42 -20.35 6.21
CA GLN A 130 -27.16 -19.09 6.11
C GLN A 130 -27.22 -18.64 4.66
N ALA A 131 -27.95 -19.41 3.82
CA ALA A 131 -27.86 -19.31 2.36
C ALA A 131 -28.15 -17.89 1.82
N LYS A 132 -29.12 -17.16 2.40
CA LYS A 132 -29.41 -15.77 1.98
C LYS A 132 -28.24 -14.82 2.30
N LYS A 133 -27.67 -14.92 3.50
CA LYS A 133 -26.54 -14.09 3.92
C LYS A 133 -25.31 -14.39 3.06
N LEU A 134 -25.03 -15.66 2.84
CA LEU A 134 -23.92 -16.10 2.01
C LEU A 134 -24.07 -15.59 0.56
N SER A 135 -25.27 -15.65 -0.03
CA SER A 135 -25.50 -15.12 -1.39
C SER A 135 -25.24 -13.61 -1.49
N ILE A 136 -25.60 -12.84 -0.46
CA ILE A 136 -25.31 -11.39 -0.42
C ILE A 136 -23.79 -11.16 -0.36
N TYR A 137 -23.07 -11.89 0.48
CA TYR A 137 -21.60 -11.76 0.62
C TYR A 137 -20.88 -12.16 -0.66
N LEU A 138 -21.29 -13.26 -1.30
CA LEU A 138 -20.76 -13.69 -2.58
C LEU A 138 -20.95 -12.63 -3.68
N ASN A 139 -22.13 -12.02 -3.75
CA ASN A 139 -22.39 -10.97 -4.75
C ASN A 139 -21.58 -9.70 -4.48
N ASN A 140 -21.45 -9.27 -3.21
CA ASN A 140 -20.62 -8.14 -2.86
C ASN A 140 -19.15 -8.41 -3.13
N TYR A 141 -18.65 -9.59 -2.78
CA TYR A 141 -17.29 -10.02 -3.12
C TYR A 141 -17.06 -10.00 -4.62
N LYS A 142 -17.98 -10.55 -5.42
CA LYS A 142 -17.87 -10.52 -6.89
C LYS A 142 -17.76 -9.09 -7.42
N ASN A 143 -18.61 -8.19 -6.95
CA ASN A 143 -18.61 -6.81 -7.42
C ASN A 143 -17.28 -6.11 -7.13
N ILE A 144 -16.75 -6.29 -5.91
CA ILE A 144 -15.45 -5.71 -5.56
C ILE A 144 -14.29 -6.41 -6.27
N PHE A 145 -14.37 -7.72 -6.53
CA PHE A 145 -13.39 -8.46 -7.31
C PHE A 145 -13.27 -7.92 -8.74
N GLU A 146 -14.38 -7.62 -9.40
CA GLU A 146 -14.35 -7.04 -10.75
C GLU A 146 -13.74 -5.62 -10.75
N GLN A 147 -14.01 -4.81 -9.73
CA GLN A 147 -13.37 -3.49 -9.56
C GLN A 147 -11.87 -3.64 -9.32
N TRP A 148 -11.47 -4.55 -8.43
CA TRP A 148 -10.07 -4.83 -8.13
C TRP A 148 -9.32 -5.33 -9.39
N LYS A 149 -9.93 -6.19 -10.16
CA LYS A 149 -9.37 -6.70 -11.42
C LYS A 149 -9.08 -5.60 -12.44
N ILE A 150 -9.99 -4.61 -12.56
CA ILE A 150 -9.79 -3.45 -13.43
C ILE A 150 -8.62 -2.60 -12.91
N MET A 151 -8.58 -2.36 -11.62
CA MET A 151 -7.51 -1.59 -10.99
C MET A 151 -6.14 -2.27 -11.16
N ASP A 152 -6.04 -3.56 -10.88
CA ASP A 152 -4.81 -4.35 -11.02
C ASP A 152 -4.33 -4.40 -12.48
N LYS A 153 -5.26 -4.58 -13.43
CA LYS A 153 -4.99 -4.46 -14.86
C LYS A 153 -4.35 -3.12 -15.21
N ASN A 154 -4.95 -2.02 -14.75
CA ASN A 154 -4.45 -0.68 -15.03
C ASN A 154 -3.06 -0.45 -14.43
N LYS A 155 -2.86 -0.81 -13.15
CA LYS A 155 -1.54 -0.75 -12.49
C LYS A 155 -0.47 -1.53 -13.26
N THR A 156 -0.83 -2.70 -13.79
CA THR A 156 0.11 -3.53 -14.55
C THR A 156 0.48 -2.87 -15.88
N ILE A 157 -0.51 -2.32 -16.59
CA ILE A 157 -0.27 -1.58 -17.84
C ILE A 157 0.60 -0.35 -17.58
N GLU A 158 0.35 0.42 -16.52
CA GLU A 158 1.17 1.58 -16.12
C GLU A 158 2.64 1.19 -15.89
N ARG A 159 2.90 0.09 -15.17
CA ARG A 159 4.27 -0.42 -14.96
C ARG A 159 4.96 -0.79 -16.28
N ILE A 160 4.23 -1.38 -17.22
CA ILE A 160 4.76 -1.73 -18.54
C ILE A 160 5.05 -0.45 -19.35
N ILE A 161 4.20 0.56 -19.29
CA ILE A 161 4.41 1.86 -19.95
C ILE A 161 5.67 2.55 -19.42
N ILE A 162 5.88 2.56 -18.10
CA ILE A 162 7.10 3.10 -17.50
C ILE A 162 8.34 2.35 -18.01
N SER A 163 8.25 1.03 -18.09
CA SER A 163 9.35 0.20 -18.62
C SER A 163 9.61 0.47 -20.09
N TYR A 164 8.57 0.70 -20.89
CA TYR A 164 8.66 1.08 -22.31
C TYR A 164 9.34 2.44 -22.49
N HIS A 165 8.94 3.43 -21.67
CA HIS A 165 9.56 4.75 -21.68
C HIS A 165 11.07 4.68 -21.38
N ASN A 166 11.46 3.99 -20.30
CA ASN A 166 12.86 3.86 -19.92
C ASN A 166 13.72 3.24 -21.04
N ARG A 167 13.20 2.22 -21.73
CA ARG A 167 13.90 1.62 -22.87
C ARG A 167 13.97 2.56 -24.08
N SER A 168 12.94 3.36 -24.28
CA SER A 168 12.91 4.36 -25.35
C SER A 168 13.92 5.48 -25.11
N GLU A 169 14.08 5.95 -23.87
CA GLU A 169 15.13 6.90 -23.52
C GLU A 169 16.53 6.32 -23.69
N HIS A 170 16.74 5.06 -23.26
CA HIS A 170 18.03 4.38 -23.50
C HIS A 170 18.36 4.29 -25.00
N LEU A 171 17.37 4.03 -25.83
CA LEU A 171 17.53 4.03 -27.29
C LEU A 171 17.98 5.39 -27.83
N GLU A 172 17.36 6.47 -27.35
CA GLU A 172 17.77 7.84 -27.72
C GLU A 172 19.21 8.16 -27.29
N VAL A 173 19.60 7.74 -26.07
CA VAL A 173 20.96 7.93 -25.57
C VAL A 173 21.98 7.18 -26.44
N ILE A 174 21.75 5.90 -26.74
CA ILE A 174 22.65 5.09 -27.57
C ILE A 174 22.75 5.64 -28.98
N ASN A 175 21.64 6.07 -29.58
CA ASN A 175 21.64 6.67 -30.92
C ASN A 175 22.48 7.95 -30.99
N ASN A 176 22.53 8.72 -29.90
CA ASN A 176 23.28 9.98 -29.82
C ASN A 176 24.72 9.83 -29.34
N ASP A 177 25.11 8.64 -28.85
CA ASP A 177 26.46 8.40 -28.37
C ASP A 177 27.45 8.23 -29.55
N LYS A 178 28.37 9.18 -29.64
CA LYS A 178 29.42 9.21 -30.69
C LYS A 178 30.65 8.39 -30.33
N LYS A 179 30.73 7.84 -29.11
CA LYS A 179 31.90 7.08 -28.62
C LYS A 179 31.74 5.58 -28.79
N LEU A 180 30.52 5.09 -29.00
CA LEU A 180 30.24 3.67 -29.19
C LEU A 180 30.61 3.25 -30.62
N ASP A 181 31.22 2.05 -30.72
CA ASP A 181 31.46 1.39 -31.99
C ASP A 181 30.14 1.09 -32.71
N GLU A 182 30.10 1.31 -34.04
CA GLU A 182 28.88 1.16 -34.84
C GLU A 182 28.29 -0.26 -34.79
N SER A 183 29.12 -1.28 -34.65
CA SER A 183 28.69 -2.68 -34.56
C SER A 183 27.98 -2.93 -33.21
N GLN A 184 28.60 -2.50 -32.10
CA GLN A 184 28.06 -2.61 -30.75
C GLN A 184 26.75 -1.78 -30.63
N LYS A 185 26.76 -0.58 -31.18
CA LYS A 185 25.58 0.30 -31.22
C LYS A 185 24.39 -0.37 -31.90
N LYS A 186 24.62 -0.98 -33.08
CA LYS A 186 23.57 -1.68 -33.82
C LYS A 186 22.99 -2.87 -33.07
N GLU A 187 23.84 -3.64 -32.37
CA GLU A 187 23.40 -4.77 -31.56
C GLU A 187 22.54 -4.31 -30.36
N MET A 188 23.01 -3.28 -29.64
CA MET A 188 22.28 -2.71 -28.50
C MET A 188 20.92 -2.11 -28.91
N ILE A 189 20.86 -1.42 -30.04
CA ILE A 189 19.61 -0.86 -30.60
C ILE A 189 18.63 -2.01 -30.87
N LYS A 190 19.08 -3.05 -31.58
CA LYS A 190 18.25 -4.21 -31.89
C LYS A 190 17.70 -4.89 -30.65
N GLU A 191 18.51 -5.06 -29.62
CA GLU A 191 18.08 -5.67 -28.36
C GLU A 191 17.02 -4.82 -27.65
N LEU A 192 17.19 -3.49 -27.56
CA LEU A 192 16.21 -2.59 -26.96
C LEU A 192 14.90 -2.52 -27.75
N GLU A 193 14.97 -2.57 -29.08
CA GLU A 193 13.78 -2.65 -29.93
C GLU A 193 12.99 -3.93 -29.67
N ASN A 194 13.66 -5.09 -29.62
CA ASN A 194 13.03 -6.36 -29.28
C ASN A 194 12.37 -6.32 -27.90
N GLN A 195 13.03 -5.71 -26.91
CA GLN A 195 12.47 -5.55 -25.56
C GLN A 195 11.22 -4.65 -25.58
N ARG A 196 11.22 -3.56 -26.35
CA ARG A 196 10.03 -2.68 -26.49
C ARG A 196 8.87 -3.41 -27.17
N GLU A 197 9.14 -4.18 -28.22
CA GLU A 197 8.10 -4.99 -28.88
C GLU A 197 7.50 -6.02 -27.94
N LYS A 198 8.31 -6.66 -27.11
CA LYS A 198 7.81 -7.57 -26.08
C LYS A 198 6.90 -6.88 -25.08
N LEU A 199 7.24 -5.68 -24.61
CA LEU A 199 6.39 -4.90 -23.70
C LEU A 199 5.04 -4.53 -24.36
N ILE A 200 5.05 -4.17 -25.63
CA ILE A 200 3.82 -3.93 -26.40
C ILE A 200 2.96 -5.21 -26.48
N TYR A 201 3.59 -6.34 -26.76
CA TYR A 201 2.90 -7.62 -26.79
C TYR A 201 2.27 -7.96 -25.43
N ASP A 202 3.00 -7.73 -24.33
CA ASP A 202 2.49 -7.93 -22.96
C ASP A 202 1.28 -7.03 -22.66
N ILE A 203 1.28 -5.77 -23.09
CA ILE A 203 0.10 -4.89 -22.98
C ILE A 203 -1.07 -5.45 -23.75
N MET A 204 -0.85 -5.89 -24.98
CA MET A 204 -1.94 -6.44 -25.84
C MET A 204 -2.52 -7.74 -25.29
N LEU A 205 -1.73 -8.56 -24.58
CA LEU A 205 -2.24 -9.72 -23.86
C LEU A 205 -3.16 -9.33 -22.70
N ILE A 206 -2.87 -8.23 -22.02
CA ILE A 206 -3.65 -7.72 -20.88
C ILE A 206 -4.88 -6.97 -21.38
N ASP A 207 -4.71 -6.13 -22.39
CA ASP A 207 -5.76 -5.32 -23.02
C ASP A 207 -5.68 -5.36 -24.55
N PRO A 208 -6.39 -6.27 -25.21
CA PRO A 208 -6.39 -6.36 -26.67
C PRO A 208 -6.87 -5.09 -27.40
N ASN A 209 -7.61 -4.22 -26.69
CA ASN A 209 -8.13 -2.97 -27.25
C ASN A 209 -7.23 -1.75 -26.95
N PHE A 210 -6.06 -1.96 -26.35
CA PHE A 210 -5.15 -0.88 -26.01
C PHE A 210 -4.61 -0.18 -27.27
N ASN A 211 -4.62 1.14 -27.28
CA ASN A 211 -4.12 1.92 -28.41
C ASN A 211 -2.58 1.99 -28.43
N VAL A 212 -1.96 0.99 -29.01
CA VAL A 212 -0.49 0.86 -29.11
C VAL A 212 0.12 2.00 -29.93
N GLU A 213 -0.53 2.43 -31.00
CA GLU A 213 -0.01 3.54 -31.83
C GLU A 213 0.02 4.87 -31.09
N TYR A 214 -1.00 5.10 -30.26
CA TYR A 214 -1.00 6.25 -29.35
C TYR A 214 0.16 6.18 -28.35
N LEU A 215 0.42 5.03 -27.76
CA LEU A 215 1.57 4.82 -26.84
C LEU A 215 2.89 5.11 -27.56
N LYS A 216 3.13 4.51 -28.72
CA LYS A 216 4.38 4.70 -29.49
C LYS A 216 4.66 6.16 -29.81
N LYS A 217 3.60 6.91 -30.12
CA LYS A 217 3.71 8.33 -30.49
C LYS A 217 3.89 9.24 -29.27
N ASN A 218 3.20 8.96 -28.17
CA ASN A 218 3.05 9.89 -27.03
C ASN A 218 3.65 9.34 -25.73
N TYR A 219 4.56 8.37 -25.79
CA TYR A 219 5.07 7.69 -24.59
C TYR A 219 5.71 8.63 -23.55
N LYS A 220 6.34 9.74 -24.00
CA LYS A 220 6.93 10.75 -23.10
C LYS A 220 5.85 11.52 -22.32
N GLU A 221 4.78 11.92 -23.00
CA GLU A 221 3.66 12.63 -22.37
C GLU A 221 2.93 11.73 -21.37
N ILE A 222 2.62 10.51 -21.78
CA ILE A 222 1.97 9.51 -20.93
C ILE A 222 2.82 9.24 -19.67
N TYR A 223 4.14 9.07 -19.84
CA TYR A 223 5.05 8.88 -18.72
C TYR A 223 5.06 10.09 -17.77
N ASN A 224 5.09 11.32 -18.30
CA ASN A 224 5.08 12.51 -17.48
C ASN A 224 3.78 12.65 -16.67
N GLU A 225 2.64 12.30 -17.24
CA GLU A 225 1.36 12.25 -16.54
C GLU A 225 1.37 11.19 -15.43
N LEU A 226 1.82 9.96 -15.73
CA LEU A 226 1.97 8.90 -14.73
C LEU A 226 2.91 9.33 -13.61
N LYS A 227 4.08 9.89 -13.93
CA LYS A 227 5.05 10.38 -12.95
C LYS A 227 4.47 11.46 -12.06
N LYS A 228 3.68 12.39 -12.60
CA LYS A 228 3.00 13.42 -11.80
C LYS A 228 2.02 12.80 -10.82
N ASN A 229 1.22 11.83 -11.26
CA ASN A 229 0.28 11.12 -10.40
C ASN A 229 1.01 10.33 -9.29
N TRP A 230 2.09 9.60 -9.63
CA TRP A 230 2.92 8.89 -8.67
C TRP A 230 3.58 9.84 -7.66
N THR A 231 4.08 11.00 -8.11
CA THR A 231 4.67 12.01 -7.22
C THR A 231 3.63 12.53 -6.21
N GLN A 232 2.40 12.77 -6.65
CA GLN A 232 1.31 13.19 -5.75
C GLN A 232 0.96 12.09 -4.74
N ILE A 233 0.87 10.84 -5.19
CA ILE A 233 0.60 9.69 -4.31
C ILE A 233 1.73 9.53 -3.28
N LEU A 234 2.99 9.60 -3.71
CA LEU A 234 4.14 9.51 -2.83
C LEU A 234 4.18 10.64 -1.79
N GLN A 235 3.84 11.87 -2.18
CA GLN A 235 3.73 12.99 -1.25
C GLN A 235 2.60 12.78 -0.24
N GLN A 236 1.41 12.36 -0.68
CA GLN A 236 0.28 12.07 0.20
C GLN A 236 0.60 10.92 1.16
N THR A 237 1.21 9.85 0.64
CA THR A 237 1.65 8.70 1.44
C THR A 237 2.72 9.12 2.45
N GLY A 238 3.72 9.88 2.02
CA GLY A 238 4.76 10.42 2.90
C GLY A 238 4.17 11.27 4.03
N ASN A 239 3.23 12.14 3.73
CA ASN A 239 2.55 12.97 4.73
C ASN A 239 1.71 12.12 5.70
N THR A 240 1.01 11.10 5.18
CA THR A 240 0.22 10.17 6.02
C THR A 240 1.13 9.34 6.94
N MET A 241 2.25 8.84 6.41
CA MET A 241 3.23 8.10 7.21
C MET A 241 3.88 8.98 8.28
N LYS A 242 4.26 10.22 7.93
CA LYS A 242 4.75 11.20 8.91
C LYS A 242 3.72 11.41 10.02
N LYS A 243 2.48 11.71 9.67
CA LYS A 243 1.41 11.91 10.65
C LYS A 243 1.24 10.69 11.57
N ALA A 244 1.14 9.49 11.01
CA ALA A 244 1.01 8.26 11.79
C ALA A 244 2.20 8.01 12.72
N TYR A 245 3.41 8.30 12.27
CA TYR A 245 4.62 8.22 13.09
C TYR A 245 4.57 9.18 14.28
N TYR A 246 4.12 10.42 14.08
CA TYR A 246 4.01 11.39 15.17
C TYR A 246 2.82 11.13 16.10
N ASP A 247 1.72 10.61 15.59
CA ASP A 247 0.60 10.14 16.43
C ASP A 247 1.09 9.00 17.35
N MET A 248 1.92 8.08 16.83
CA MET A 248 2.56 7.03 17.61
C MET A 248 3.50 7.64 18.67
N ILE A 249 4.38 8.59 18.32
CA ILE A 249 5.27 9.27 19.27
C ILE A 249 4.45 9.97 20.36
N SER A 250 3.37 10.63 20.00
CA SER A 250 2.50 11.31 20.97
C SER A 250 1.84 10.33 21.93
N GLN A 251 1.46 9.15 21.46
CA GLN A 251 0.92 8.08 22.30
C GLN A 251 1.98 7.53 23.24
N GLU A 252 3.16 7.17 22.73
CA GLU A 252 4.29 6.67 23.52
C GLU A 252 4.69 7.67 24.60
N LEU A 253 4.71 8.96 24.26
CA LEU A 253 4.99 10.03 25.24
C LEU A 253 3.91 10.09 26.32
N SER A 254 2.65 9.93 25.96
CA SER A 254 1.54 9.89 26.93
C SER A 254 1.63 8.67 27.85
N ASP A 255 2.17 7.56 27.36
CA ASP A 255 2.40 6.32 28.10
C ASP A 255 3.72 6.37 28.93
N GLY A 256 4.44 7.50 28.88
CA GLY A 256 5.70 7.71 29.64
C GLY A 256 6.95 7.16 28.96
N ASN A 257 6.86 6.68 27.71
CA ASN A 257 8.00 6.18 26.96
C ASN A 257 8.69 7.33 26.21
N MET A 258 9.83 7.80 26.73
CA MET A 258 10.64 8.89 26.17
C MET A 258 11.60 8.45 25.06
N LYS A 259 11.78 7.16 24.87
CA LYS A 259 12.76 6.64 23.91
C LYS A 259 12.55 7.14 22.48
N PRO A 260 11.34 7.16 21.90
CA PRO A 260 11.12 7.67 20.54
C PRO A 260 11.49 9.14 20.39
N ILE A 261 11.24 9.95 21.43
CA ILE A 261 11.62 11.38 21.45
C ILE A 261 13.15 11.52 21.46
N TYR A 262 13.84 10.73 22.28
CA TYR A 262 15.30 10.70 22.30
C TYR A 262 15.88 10.33 20.94
N ASP A 263 15.39 9.27 20.34
CA ASP A 263 15.86 8.81 19.04
C ASP A 263 15.65 9.87 17.94
N LEU A 264 14.54 10.61 18.00
CA LEU A 264 14.25 11.71 17.09
C LEU A 264 15.21 12.90 17.27
N PHE A 265 15.55 13.27 18.50
CA PHE A 265 16.57 14.29 18.75
C PHE A 265 17.94 13.87 18.22
N VAL A 266 18.33 12.61 18.42
CA VAL A 266 19.59 12.08 17.88
C VAL A 266 19.63 12.18 16.36
N GLU A 267 18.51 11.88 15.69
CA GLU A 267 18.41 12.00 14.24
C GLU A 267 18.52 13.47 13.77
N ILE A 268 17.78 14.38 14.43
CA ILE A 268 17.87 15.82 14.17
C ILE A 268 19.32 16.32 14.31
N TYR A 269 20.04 15.89 15.35
CA TYR A 269 21.44 16.29 15.56
C TYR A 269 22.36 15.79 14.43
N LYS A 270 22.24 14.53 14.03
CA LYS A 270 23.00 13.98 12.90
C LYS A 270 22.76 14.81 11.64
N ARG A 271 21.51 15.16 11.36
CA ARG A 271 21.12 15.93 10.16
C ARG A 271 21.67 17.35 10.21
N ILE A 272 21.63 18.03 11.38
CA ILE A 272 22.23 19.35 11.57
C ILE A 272 23.74 19.28 11.32
N LEU A 273 24.43 18.29 11.87
CA LEU A 273 25.88 18.15 11.69
C LEU A 273 26.25 17.87 10.22
N LEU A 274 25.40 17.15 9.46
CA LEU A 274 25.63 16.92 8.05
C LEU A 274 25.58 18.20 7.21
N ILE A 275 24.68 19.13 7.51
CA ILE A 275 24.57 20.42 6.80
C ILE A 275 25.58 21.47 7.30
N THR A 276 26.23 21.22 8.42
CA THR A 276 27.16 22.17 9.05
C THR A 276 28.52 22.14 8.35
N PRO A 277 29.08 23.30 7.95
CA PRO A 277 30.43 23.40 7.43
C PRO A 277 31.46 22.83 8.40
N GLU A 278 32.48 22.15 7.88
CA GLU A 278 33.49 21.41 8.66
C GLU A 278 34.13 22.25 9.80
N LYS A 279 34.45 23.51 9.51
CA LYS A 279 35.05 24.45 10.49
C LYS A 279 34.18 24.72 11.71
N ARG A 280 32.86 24.51 11.66
CA ARG A 280 31.93 24.76 12.76
C ARG A 280 31.39 23.48 13.39
N ARG A 281 31.70 22.35 12.78
CA ARG A 281 31.09 21.04 13.15
C ARG A 281 31.44 20.62 14.55
N GLU A 282 32.71 20.77 14.94
CA GLU A 282 33.21 20.36 16.26
C GLU A 282 32.54 21.18 17.40
N SER A 283 32.54 22.49 17.28
CA SER A 283 31.89 23.39 18.29
C SER A 283 30.39 23.16 18.37
N LEU A 284 29.74 22.74 17.25
CA LEU A 284 28.31 22.45 17.26
C LEU A 284 28.02 21.07 17.83
N ALA A 285 28.88 20.08 17.59
CA ALA A 285 28.76 18.73 18.13
C ALA A 285 28.80 18.71 19.67
N GLU A 286 29.61 19.57 20.29
CA GLU A 286 29.63 19.74 21.76
C GLU A 286 28.29 20.25 22.31
N LYS A 287 27.60 21.13 21.56
CA LYS A 287 26.29 21.66 21.93
C LYS A 287 25.18 20.64 21.70
N LEU A 288 25.28 19.87 20.62
CA LEU A 288 24.33 18.83 20.19
C LEU A 288 24.70 17.47 20.79
N ASN A 289 25.00 17.40 22.06
CA ASN A 289 25.35 16.14 22.72
C ASN A 289 24.11 15.36 23.13
N PRO A 290 23.88 14.13 22.56
CA PRO A 290 22.74 13.29 22.90
C PRO A 290 22.60 12.97 24.39
N ASN A 291 23.73 12.88 25.13
CA ASN A 291 23.69 12.61 26.57
C ASN A 291 22.98 13.72 27.38
N LYS A 292 23.01 14.97 26.90
CA LYS A 292 22.28 16.07 27.55
C LYS A 292 20.76 15.88 27.39
N ILE A 293 20.31 15.37 26.25
CA ILE A 293 18.88 15.08 26.00
C ILE A 293 18.39 13.96 26.90
N SER A 294 19.18 12.91 27.12
CA SER A 294 18.77 11.81 28.02
C SER A 294 18.52 12.32 29.46
N VAL A 295 19.29 13.30 29.90
CA VAL A 295 19.09 13.95 31.21
C VAL A 295 17.83 14.81 31.23
N PHE A 296 17.57 15.57 30.14
CA PHE A 296 16.37 16.41 30.06
C PHE A 296 15.07 15.59 29.95
N LEU A 297 15.13 14.41 29.34
CA LEU A 297 14.00 13.51 29.18
C LEU A 297 13.79 12.56 30.38
N SER A 298 14.71 12.50 31.32
CA SER A 298 14.56 11.66 32.52
C SER A 298 13.51 12.19 33.50
N ASP A 299 13.16 13.48 33.40
CA ASP A 299 12.16 14.15 34.22
C ASP A 299 10.91 14.40 33.34
N LEU A 300 9.83 13.64 33.58
CA LEU A 300 8.57 13.71 32.83
C LEU A 300 7.81 15.03 32.99
N ASP A 301 8.21 15.85 33.94
CA ASP A 301 7.64 17.16 34.15
C ASP A 301 8.21 18.21 33.19
N TRP A 302 7.51 19.34 33.09
CA TRP A 302 7.95 20.52 32.34
C TRP A 302 9.40 20.81 32.60
N ASN A 303 10.23 20.77 31.54
CA ASN A 303 11.66 21.01 31.63
C ASN A 303 12.03 22.28 30.85
N GLU A 304 12.31 23.37 31.55
CA GLU A 304 12.77 24.64 30.95
C GLU A 304 14.05 24.47 30.13
N GLU A 305 14.94 23.56 30.53
CA GLU A 305 16.18 23.27 29.82
C GLU A 305 15.91 22.62 28.45
N LEU A 306 14.90 21.73 28.36
CA LEU A 306 14.49 21.16 27.09
C LEU A 306 13.91 22.22 26.15
N LEU A 307 13.11 23.17 26.68
CA LEU A 307 12.59 24.29 25.87
C LEU A 307 13.73 25.22 25.42
N LYS A 308 14.73 25.54 26.29
CA LYS A 308 15.93 26.28 25.89
C LYS A 308 16.67 25.54 24.76
N HIS A 309 16.77 24.23 24.88
CA HIS A 309 17.42 23.40 23.87
C HIS A 309 16.69 23.41 22.52
N ILE A 310 15.36 23.32 22.51
CA ILE A 310 14.53 23.48 21.32
C ILE A 310 14.72 24.86 20.68
N ASN A 311 14.75 25.91 21.47
CA ASN A 311 15.03 27.27 20.99
C ASN A 311 16.43 27.38 20.37
N MET A 312 17.43 26.72 20.94
CA MET A 312 18.78 26.63 20.35
C MET A 312 18.76 25.95 19.00
N LEU A 313 18.00 24.85 18.85
CA LEU A 313 17.82 24.17 17.53
C LEU A 313 17.17 25.10 16.52
N ALA A 314 16.17 25.88 16.93
CA ALA A 314 15.54 26.89 16.08
C ALA A 314 16.53 27.99 15.63
N ASP A 315 17.44 28.42 16.52
CA ASP A 315 18.50 29.36 16.16
C ASP A 315 19.47 28.79 15.13
N ILE A 316 19.82 27.52 15.26
CA ILE A 316 20.67 26.83 14.30
C ILE A 316 19.98 26.76 12.94
N ILE A 317 18.67 26.42 12.89
CA ILE A 317 17.89 26.38 11.67
C ILE A 317 17.86 27.76 10.99
N LEU A 318 17.61 28.83 11.76
CA LEU A 318 17.65 30.20 11.25
C LEU A 318 19.02 30.58 10.66
N MET A 319 20.10 30.07 11.23
CA MET A 319 21.47 30.34 10.73
C MET A 319 21.74 29.69 9.38
N PHE A 320 21.08 28.54 9.08
CA PHE A 320 21.29 27.79 7.85
C PHE A 320 20.15 27.96 6.82
N SER A 321 19.05 28.65 7.18
CA SER A 321 17.94 28.88 6.27
C SER A 321 18.30 29.90 5.18
N ALA A 322 17.62 29.75 4.03
CA ALA A 322 17.76 30.72 2.97
C ALA A 322 17.04 32.04 3.32
N PRO A 323 17.52 33.21 2.82
CA PRO A 323 16.88 34.49 3.09
C PRO A 323 15.39 34.56 2.74
N ILE A 324 14.93 33.78 1.78
CA ILE A 324 13.52 33.72 1.39
C ILE A 324 12.63 33.09 2.49
N ASP A 325 13.21 32.26 3.35
CA ASP A 325 12.50 31.54 4.43
C ASP A 325 12.64 32.28 5.79
N ASP A 326 13.44 33.35 5.87
CA ASP A 326 13.77 34.02 7.11
C ASP A 326 12.55 34.54 7.87
N GLU A 327 11.60 35.16 7.18
CA GLU A 327 10.38 35.67 7.82
C GLU A 327 9.52 34.54 8.40
N SER A 328 9.33 33.49 7.65
CA SER A 328 8.58 32.31 8.09
C SER A 328 9.24 31.62 9.29
N ASN A 329 10.56 31.49 9.26
CA ASN A 329 11.32 30.86 10.34
C ASN A 329 11.39 31.73 11.60
N LYS A 330 11.48 33.06 11.46
CA LYS A 330 11.41 33.99 12.60
C LYS A 330 10.03 33.94 13.27
N LYS A 331 8.95 33.96 12.49
CA LYS A 331 7.59 33.83 13.01
C LYS A 331 7.41 32.52 13.76
N TRP A 332 7.82 31.40 13.17
CA TRP A 332 7.80 30.10 13.82
C TRP A 332 8.59 30.09 15.15
N LYS A 333 9.79 30.67 15.18
CA LYS A 333 10.57 30.77 16.43
C LYS A 333 9.84 31.58 17.49
N GLU A 334 9.17 32.68 17.13
CA GLU A 334 8.35 33.44 18.07
C GLU A 334 7.21 32.59 18.65
N GLU A 335 6.57 31.74 17.83
CA GLU A 335 5.53 30.83 18.29
C GLU A 335 6.03 29.82 19.36
N LEU A 336 7.28 29.37 19.27
CA LEU A 336 7.88 28.49 20.28
C LEU A 336 7.90 29.10 21.69
N LYS A 337 7.95 30.44 21.82
CA LYS A 337 7.94 31.15 23.11
C LYS A 337 6.60 31.01 23.86
N TYR A 338 5.53 30.69 23.15
CA TYR A 338 4.19 30.53 23.73
C TYR A 338 3.87 29.08 24.14
N ILE A 339 4.86 28.20 24.08
CA ILE A 339 4.70 26.83 24.57
C ILE A 339 4.80 26.89 26.10
N ASN A 340 3.74 26.47 26.76
CA ASN A 340 3.62 26.46 28.20
C ASN A 340 3.66 25.04 28.79
N LYS A 341 3.81 24.95 30.10
CA LYS A 341 3.89 23.69 30.85
C LYS A 341 2.71 22.74 30.57
N TYR A 342 1.50 23.25 30.40
CA TYR A 342 0.29 22.44 30.26
C TYR A 342 0.14 21.79 28.86
N ASP A 343 0.72 22.44 27.86
CA ASP A 343 0.61 22.00 26.46
C ASP A 343 1.89 21.32 25.95
N PHE A 344 2.95 21.30 26.74
CA PHE A 344 4.28 20.93 26.28
C PHE A 344 4.32 19.52 25.68
N ASN A 345 3.85 18.52 26.42
CA ASN A 345 3.87 17.12 25.97
C ASN A 345 3.06 16.90 24.71
N LYS A 346 1.98 17.67 24.53
CA LYS A 346 1.15 17.62 23.33
C LYS A 346 1.79 18.33 22.14
N LYS A 347 2.51 19.43 22.39
CA LYS A 347 3.13 20.25 21.34
C LYS A 347 4.53 19.78 20.96
N LEU A 348 5.25 19.11 21.84
CA LEU A 348 6.63 18.65 21.60
C LEU A 348 6.76 17.82 20.30
N PRO A 349 5.94 16.79 20.03
CA PRO A 349 6.02 16.08 18.76
C PRO A 349 5.83 16.99 17.54
N GLN A 350 4.89 17.92 17.60
CA GLN A 350 4.63 18.87 16.52
C GLN A 350 5.81 19.80 16.25
N VAL A 351 6.46 20.28 17.31
CA VAL A 351 7.67 21.13 17.20
C VAL A 351 8.81 20.36 16.56
N LEU A 352 9.03 19.12 16.97
CA LEU A 352 10.07 18.28 16.37
C LEU A 352 9.81 18.01 14.88
N ILE A 353 8.55 17.80 14.48
CA ILE A 353 8.14 17.75 13.08
C ILE A 353 8.56 19.02 12.33
N GLN A 354 8.22 20.16 12.88
CA GLN A 354 8.52 21.45 12.24
C GLN A 354 10.03 21.68 12.11
N ILE A 355 10.83 21.18 13.05
CA ILE A 355 12.30 21.18 12.97
C ILE A 355 12.76 20.31 11.80
N GLU A 356 12.26 19.08 11.70
CA GLU A 356 12.63 18.18 10.61
C GLU A 356 12.23 18.71 9.23
N GLU A 357 11.05 19.28 9.09
CA GLU A 357 10.59 19.86 7.81
C GLU A 357 11.49 21.01 7.34
N ARG A 358 11.96 21.85 8.28
CA ARG A 358 12.88 22.94 7.97
C ARG A 358 14.27 22.42 7.62
N LEU A 359 14.75 21.39 8.29
CA LEU A 359 15.99 20.72 7.92
C LEU A 359 15.90 20.10 6.53
N ASP A 360 14.77 19.49 6.17
CA ASP A 360 14.52 18.96 4.82
C ASP A 360 14.60 20.07 3.75
N GLN A 361 14.02 21.24 4.03
CA GLN A 361 14.09 22.40 3.12
C GLN A 361 15.53 22.86 2.91
N ILE A 362 16.28 23.03 3.99
CA ILE A 362 17.69 23.42 3.93
C ILE A 362 18.51 22.40 3.13
N TYR A 363 18.33 21.13 3.41
CA TYR A 363 19.03 20.04 2.72
C TYR A 363 18.76 20.03 1.21
N ARG A 364 17.50 20.20 0.81
CA ARG A 364 17.13 20.33 -0.61
C ARG A 364 17.81 21.51 -1.30
N LEU A 365 17.88 22.65 -0.65
CA LEU A 365 18.56 23.84 -1.18
C LEU A 365 20.06 23.62 -1.36
N ILE A 366 20.72 22.95 -0.39
CA ILE A 366 22.14 22.59 -0.49
C ILE A 366 22.37 21.64 -1.70
N ILE A 367 21.55 20.61 -1.88
CA ILE A 367 21.66 19.71 -3.02
C ILE A 367 21.48 20.45 -4.34
N MET A 368 20.48 21.35 -4.43
CA MET A 368 20.23 22.14 -5.65
C MET A 368 21.39 23.09 -5.97
N ALA A 369 22.02 23.69 -4.96
CA ALA A 369 23.19 24.54 -5.12
C ALA A 369 24.38 23.74 -5.65
N ASN A 370 24.69 22.60 -5.06
CA ASN A 370 25.80 21.74 -5.46
C ASN A 370 25.63 21.19 -6.90
N GLN A 371 24.38 20.92 -7.34
CA GLN A 371 24.09 20.47 -8.71
C GLN A 371 24.27 21.59 -9.74
N LYS A 372 24.11 22.88 -9.37
CA LYS A 372 24.36 24.00 -10.25
C LYS A 372 25.86 24.26 -10.45
N ASP A 373 26.65 24.07 -9.39
CA ASP A 373 28.10 24.26 -9.46
C ASP A 373 28.83 23.14 -10.22
N SER A 374 28.28 21.92 -10.22
CA SER A 374 28.82 20.81 -11.01
C SER A 374 28.50 20.87 -12.53
N LYS A 375 27.68 21.83 -12.97
CA LYS A 375 27.35 22.07 -14.39
C LYS A 375 28.08 23.28 -15.00
N LYS A 376 28.90 23.98 -14.20
CA LYS A 376 29.86 24.99 -14.68
C LYS A 376 31.23 24.39 -14.84
#